data_abb642b532255a9e03c1e7e18fac6ad8
#
_entry.id   abb642b532255a9e03c1e7e18fac6ad8
#
_cell.length_a   1.000
_cell.length_b   1.000
_cell.length_c   1.000
_cell.angle_alpha   90.00
_cell.angle_beta   90.00
_cell.angle_gamma   90.00
#
_symmetry.space_group_name_H-M   'P 1'
#
loop_
_entity.id
_entity.type
_entity.pdbx_description
1 polymer ?
#
loop_
_entity_poly.entity_id
_entity_poly.type
_entity_poly.pdbx_seq_one_letter_code
_entity_poly.pdbx_strand_id
1 'polypeptide(L)'
;MKFNYAMIVVAALAFTSQAMADPIEGVWKRPNGILVKIAPCADTYCATAASGPHIGGHAGKLGSAIGGKYTGVLTDLENGNTYSGKGSIAGNTMTISGCILGGLICKSESWERQ
;
A
#
# COMPACT_ATOMS: atom_id res chain seq x y z
N MET A 1 -31.08 39.42 30.95
CA MET A 1 -30.62 39.11 30.71
C MET A 1 -30.21 38.45 30.08
N LYS A 2 -29.94 38.05 29.74
CA LYS A 2 -29.52 37.56 29.13
C LYS A 2 -28.82 36.76 28.78
N PHE A 3 -28.46 36.09 28.37
CA PHE A 3 -27.85 35.45 27.95
C PHE A 3 -27.42 34.80 27.30
N ASN A 4 -27.03 34.61 26.97
CA ASN A 4 -26.53 34.12 26.29
C ASN A 4 -26.10 33.14 26.05
N TYR A 5 -25.83 32.66 25.70
CA TYR A 5 -25.45 31.83 25.49
C TYR A 5 -25.03 31.18 24.76
N ALA A 6 -24.84 31.08 24.47
CA ALA A 6 -24.41 30.46 23.83
C ALA A 6 -23.80 29.76 23.41
N MET A 7 -23.52 29.46 23.17
CA MET A 7 -22.96 28.96 22.75
C MET A 7 -22.38 28.23 22.40
N ILE A 8 -22.23 27.89 22.29
CA ILE A 8 -21.65 27.33 21.98
C ILE A 8 -21.33 26.58 21.46
N VAL A 9 -20.99 26.36 21.11
CA VAL A 9 -20.59 25.74 20.50
C VAL A 9 -20.02 25.02 20.14
N VAL A 10 -19.85 24.73 19.95
CA VAL A 10 -19.32 24.17 19.62
C VAL A 10 -18.90 23.42 19.13
N ALA A 11 -18.64 23.36 18.95
CA ALA A 11 -18.18 22.79 18.48
C ALA A 11 -17.76 22.07 18.11
N ALA A 12 -17.67 21.89 17.73
CA ALA A 12 -17.32 21.24 17.31
C ALA A 12 -16.74 20.61 17.06
N LEU A 13 -16.47 20.30 17.08
CA LEU A 13 -15.93 19.71 16.88
C LEU A 13 -15.77 18.81 16.45
N ALA A 14 -15.61 18.91 16.20
CA ALA A 14 -15.75 17.82 15.52
C ALA A 14 -14.55 17.37 14.87
N PHE A 15 -13.95 16.69 15.46
CA PHE A 15 -12.96 16.13 14.93
C PHE A 15 -13.29 14.83 14.60
N THR A 16 -13.57 14.66 13.54
CA THR A 16 -13.50 13.37 13.04
C THR A 16 -12.12 13.04 12.95
N SER A 17 -11.72 12.18 13.75
CA SER A 17 -10.47 11.60 13.50
C SER A 17 -10.61 10.84 12.23
N GLN A 18 -9.97 11.29 11.23
CA GLN A 18 -9.85 10.53 10.06
C GLN A 18 -8.83 9.50 10.27
N ALA A 19 -9.18 8.26 10.03
CA ALA A 19 -8.20 7.20 9.96
C ALA A 19 -7.25 7.54 8.83
N MET A 20 -5.99 7.75 9.13
CA MET A 20 -5.00 7.98 8.11
C MET A 20 -4.76 6.71 7.34
N ALA A 21 -4.76 6.78 6.04
CA ALA A 21 -4.40 5.65 5.21
C ALA A 21 -2.95 5.25 5.51
N ASP A 22 -2.69 3.95 5.49
CA ASP A 22 -1.33 3.45 5.64
C ASP A 22 -0.51 3.93 4.43
N PRO A 23 0.77 4.27 4.62
CA PRO A 23 1.60 4.74 3.52
C PRO A 23 1.65 3.83 2.30
N ILE A 24 1.43 2.52 2.45
CA ILE A 24 1.46 1.63 1.30
C ILE A 24 0.21 1.74 0.43
N GLU A 25 -0.88 2.27 0.96
CA GLU A 25 -2.12 2.34 0.21
C GLU A 25 -2.04 3.37 -0.89
N GLY A 26 -2.64 3.06 -2.02
CA GLY A 26 -2.71 3.96 -3.15
C GLY A 26 -2.33 3.29 -4.44
N VAL A 27 -2.01 4.11 -5.42
CA VAL A 27 -1.62 3.64 -6.74
C VAL A 27 -0.14 3.90 -6.94
N TRP A 28 0.55 2.90 -7.42
CA TRP A 28 2.00 2.92 -7.62
C TRP A 28 2.32 2.57 -9.06
N LYS A 29 3.35 3.19 -9.60
CA LYS A 29 3.77 2.94 -10.98
C LYS A 29 5.07 2.17 -10.97
N ARG A 30 5.07 1.04 -11.65
CA ARG A 30 6.25 0.20 -11.81
C ARG A 30 7.20 0.79 -12.86
N PRO A 31 8.46 0.37 -12.88
CA PRO A 31 9.40 0.84 -13.91
C PRO A 31 8.92 0.58 -15.34
N ASN A 32 8.13 -0.47 -15.55
CA ASN A 32 7.57 -0.76 -16.88
C ASN A 32 6.33 0.06 -17.21
N GLY A 33 5.93 0.99 -16.33
CA GLY A 33 4.77 1.84 -16.56
C GLY A 33 3.45 1.27 -16.08
N ILE A 34 3.41 0.01 -15.68
CA ILE A 34 2.17 -0.61 -15.21
C ILE A 34 1.82 -0.06 -13.85
N LEU A 35 0.54 0.25 -13.65
CA LEU A 35 0.03 0.74 -12.38
C LEU A 35 -0.44 -0.42 -11.52
N VAL A 36 -0.17 -0.31 -10.22
CA VAL A 36 -0.59 -1.28 -9.23
C VAL A 36 -1.34 -0.54 -8.15
N LYS A 37 -2.52 -1.02 -7.81
CA LYS A 37 -3.30 -0.44 -6.72
C LYS A 37 -3.14 -1.30 -5.48
N ILE A 38 -2.81 -0.67 -4.37
CA ILE A 38 -2.70 -1.36 -3.09
C ILE A 38 -3.78 -0.82 -2.16
N ALA A 39 -4.55 -1.73 -1.61
CA ALA A 39 -5.67 -1.41 -0.73
C ALA A 39 -5.80 -2.46 0.36
N PRO A 40 -6.42 -2.11 1.49
CA PRO A 40 -6.63 -3.08 2.56
C PRO A 40 -7.46 -4.26 2.10
N CYS A 41 -7.09 -5.45 2.53
CA CYS A 41 -7.87 -6.65 2.33
C CYS A 41 -7.71 -7.53 3.57
N ALA A 42 -8.80 -7.63 4.36
CA ALA A 42 -8.76 -8.26 5.67
C ALA A 42 -7.70 -7.55 6.54
N ASP A 43 -6.73 -8.25 7.08
CA ASP A 43 -5.71 -7.65 7.94
C ASP A 43 -4.39 -7.41 7.20
N THR A 44 -4.41 -7.46 5.89
CA THR A 44 -3.23 -7.21 5.05
C THR A 44 -3.55 -6.19 3.97
N TYR A 45 -2.62 -5.99 3.05
CA TYR A 45 -2.79 -5.11 1.89
C TYR A 45 -2.65 -5.95 0.64
N CYS A 46 -3.62 -5.83 -0.25
CA CYS A 46 -3.62 -6.55 -1.52
C CYS A 46 -3.20 -5.63 -2.64
N ALA A 47 -2.30 -6.11 -3.48
CA ALA A 47 -1.83 -5.41 -4.66
C ALA A 47 -2.53 -6.00 -5.88
N THR A 48 -3.12 -5.13 -6.68
CA THR A 48 -3.87 -5.55 -7.88
C THR A 48 -3.39 -4.73 -9.07
N ALA A 49 -3.17 -5.38 -10.19
CA ALA A 49 -2.79 -4.66 -11.40
C ALA A 49 -3.92 -3.73 -11.81
N ALA A 50 -3.62 -2.45 -11.94
CA ALA A 50 -4.60 -1.42 -12.29
C ALA A 50 -4.46 -0.97 -13.75
N SER A 51 -3.48 -1.49 -14.47
CA SER A 51 -3.31 -1.23 -15.90
C SER A 51 -2.55 -2.38 -16.53
N GLY A 52 -2.42 -2.36 -17.84
CA GLY A 52 -1.65 -3.35 -18.57
C GLY A 52 -2.45 -4.60 -18.91
N PRO A 53 -1.76 -5.60 -19.49
CA PRO A 53 -2.44 -6.79 -20.02
C PRO A 53 -3.04 -7.70 -18.95
N HIS A 54 -2.63 -7.55 -17.70
CA HIS A 54 -3.14 -8.37 -16.61
C HIS A 54 -3.99 -7.56 -15.63
N ILE A 55 -4.65 -6.51 -16.11
CA ILE A 55 -5.48 -5.65 -15.26
C ILE A 55 -6.48 -6.49 -14.47
N GLY A 56 -6.60 -6.20 -13.19
CA GLY A 56 -7.45 -6.96 -12.29
C GLY A 56 -6.77 -8.14 -11.63
N GLY A 57 -5.57 -8.52 -12.08
CA GLY A 57 -4.86 -9.64 -11.50
C GLY A 57 -4.26 -9.32 -10.13
N HIS A 58 -4.21 -10.32 -9.27
CA HIS A 58 -3.64 -10.16 -7.93
C HIS A 58 -2.12 -10.27 -8.02
N ALA A 59 -1.45 -9.17 -7.71
CA ALA A 59 0.00 -9.09 -7.83
C ALA A 59 0.71 -9.32 -6.51
N GLY A 60 -0.01 -9.34 -5.39
CA GLY A 60 0.62 -9.62 -4.12
C GLY A 60 -0.26 -9.34 -2.93
N LYS A 61 0.24 -9.76 -1.78
CA LYS A 61 -0.40 -9.54 -0.49
C LYS A 61 0.72 -9.27 0.52
N LEU A 62 0.67 -8.12 1.15
CA LEU A 62 1.72 -7.68 2.06
C LEU A 62 1.11 -7.27 3.39
N GLY A 63 1.78 -7.62 4.47
CA GLY A 63 1.43 -7.18 5.81
C GLY A 63 2.47 -6.22 6.34
N SER A 64 2.06 -5.38 7.29
CA SER A 64 2.97 -4.46 7.95
C SER A 64 3.95 -5.23 8.83
N ALA A 65 5.19 -4.75 8.85
CA ALA A 65 6.21 -5.27 9.73
C ALA A 65 6.85 -4.11 10.48
N ILE A 66 7.79 -4.42 11.34
CA ILE A 66 8.43 -3.41 12.17
C ILE A 66 9.22 -2.44 11.29
N GLY A 67 9.19 -1.15 11.66
CA GLY A 67 10.05 -0.16 11.02
C GLY A 67 9.58 0.35 9.67
N GLY A 68 8.27 0.32 9.44
CA GLY A 68 7.71 0.84 8.19
C GLY A 68 7.99 -0.07 6.99
N LYS A 69 8.26 -1.33 7.26
CA LYS A 69 8.49 -2.31 6.21
C LYS A 69 7.28 -3.20 6.07
N TYR A 70 7.21 -3.89 4.96
CA TYR A 70 6.10 -4.76 4.64
C TYR A 70 6.65 -6.08 4.13
N THR A 71 6.01 -7.17 4.48
CA THR A 71 6.41 -8.50 4.03
C THR A 71 5.20 -9.30 3.61
N GLY A 72 5.40 -10.24 2.73
CA GLY A 72 4.31 -11.10 2.26
C GLY A 72 4.69 -11.87 1.02
N VAL A 73 3.76 -11.93 0.08
CA VAL A 73 3.92 -12.72 -1.13
C VAL A 73 3.66 -11.83 -2.35
N LEU A 74 4.51 -11.93 -3.34
CA LEU A 74 4.32 -11.28 -4.63
C LEU A 74 4.09 -12.35 -5.70
N THR A 75 3.29 -11.99 -6.69
CA THR A 75 3.01 -12.87 -7.83
C THR A 75 3.39 -12.17 -9.11
N ASP A 76 4.19 -12.84 -9.92
CA ASP A 76 4.48 -12.37 -11.27
C ASP A 76 3.30 -12.78 -12.15
N LEU A 77 2.56 -11.80 -12.64
CA LEU A 77 1.35 -12.07 -13.39
C LEU A 77 1.63 -12.62 -14.79
N GLU A 78 2.86 -12.49 -15.27
CA GLU A 78 3.20 -12.98 -16.58
C GLU A 78 3.44 -14.48 -16.59
N ASN A 79 3.93 -15.02 -15.49
CA ASN A 79 4.21 -16.46 -15.45
C ASN A 79 3.52 -17.18 -14.29
N GLY A 80 2.84 -16.43 -13.41
CA GLY A 80 2.11 -17.03 -12.29
C GLY A 80 2.97 -17.47 -11.12
N ASN A 81 4.26 -17.22 -11.16
CA ASN A 81 5.14 -17.61 -10.07
C ASN A 81 5.00 -16.68 -8.87
N THR A 82 5.18 -17.22 -7.69
CA THR A 82 5.12 -16.45 -6.45
C THR A 82 6.49 -16.35 -5.81
N TYR A 83 6.68 -15.28 -5.07
CA TYR A 83 7.96 -14.95 -4.44
C TYR A 83 7.69 -14.42 -3.04
N SER A 84 8.63 -14.59 -2.12
CA SER A 84 8.60 -13.86 -0.87
C SER A 84 8.74 -12.39 -1.16
N GLY A 85 7.82 -11.58 -0.66
CA GLY A 85 7.79 -10.16 -0.95
C GLY A 85 8.25 -9.32 0.21
N LYS A 86 8.96 -8.25 -0.12
CA LYS A 86 9.34 -7.23 0.85
C LYS A 86 9.09 -5.88 0.23
N GLY A 87 8.66 -4.94 1.06
CA GLY A 87 8.48 -3.56 0.62
C GLY A 87 8.97 -2.60 1.67
N SER A 88 9.52 -1.49 1.24
CA SER A 88 9.86 -0.39 2.13
C SER A 88 9.58 0.91 1.43
N ILE A 89 9.07 1.90 2.17
CA ILE A 89 8.63 3.16 1.61
C ILE A 89 9.49 4.28 2.14
N ALA A 90 9.96 5.13 1.23
CA ALA A 90 10.64 6.36 1.58
C ALA A 90 10.02 7.46 0.72
N GLY A 91 9.21 8.31 1.34
CA GLY A 91 8.49 9.37 0.62
C GLY A 91 7.52 8.80 -0.40
N ASN A 92 7.71 9.15 -1.64
CA ASN A 92 6.83 8.71 -2.72
C ASN A 92 7.40 7.53 -3.52
N THR A 93 8.43 6.89 -2.97
CA THR A 93 9.05 5.73 -3.62
C THR A 93 8.94 4.53 -2.72
N MET A 94 8.53 3.41 -3.29
CA MET A 94 8.52 2.13 -2.60
C MET A 94 9.48 1.19 -3.29
N THR A 95 10.39 0.60 -2.52
CA THR A 95 11.25 -0.45 -3.02
C THR A 95 10.56 -1.78 -2.74
N ILE A 96 10.28 -2.51 -3.81
CA ILE A 96 9.65 -3.82 -3.75
C ILE A 96 10.68 -4.85 -4.13
N SER A 97 10.80 -5.90 -3.36
CA SER A 97 11.73 -7.00 -3.63
C SER A 97 10.98 -8.32 -3.61
N GLY A 98 11.21 -9.14 -4.62
CA GLY A 98 10.74 -10.51 -4.66
C GLY A 98 11.92 -11.44 -4.51
N CYS A 99 11.80 -12.41 -3.61
CA CYS A 99 12.92 -13.29 -3.27
C CYS A 99 12.52 -14.75 -3.38
N ILE A 100 13.51 -15.59 -3.71
CA ILE A 100 13.37 -17.05 -3.75
C ILE A 100 14.47 -17.66 -2.92
N LEU A 101 14.42 -18.97 -2.73
CA LEU A 101 15.44 -19.76 -2.01
C LEU A 101 15.69 -19.20 -0.61
N GLY A 102 14.62 -18.97 0.16
CA GLY A 102 14.73 -18.50 1.52
C GLY A 102 15.30 -17.09 1.65
N GLY A 103 15.23 -16.29 0.59
CA GLY A 103 15.74 -14.92 0.62
C GLY A 103 17.14 -14.76 0.07
N LEU A 104 17.73 -15.84 -0.45
CA LEU A 104 19.09 -15.78 -1.00
C LEU A 104 19.14 -15.02 -2.32
N ILE A 105 18.10 -15.11 -3.14
CA ILE A 105 18.08 -14.45 -4.44
C ILE A 105 16.90 -13.51 -4.47
N CYS A 106 17.16 -12.22 -4.59
CA CYS A 106 16.14 -11.19 -4.61
C CYS A 106 16.27 -10.30 -5.84
N LYS A 107 15.12 -9.84 -6.33
CA LYS A 107 15.06 -8.88 -7.40
C LYS A 107 14.24 -7.72 -6.91
N SER A 108 14.72 -6.52 -7.08
CA SER A 108 14.06 -5.33 -6.56
C SER A 108 13.67 -4.38 -7.67
N GLU A 109 12.59 -3.66 -7.46
CA GLU A 109 12.20 -2.53 -8.32
C GLU A 109 11.79 -1.37 -7.44
N SER A 110 11.88 -0.16 -8.01
CA SER A 110 11.36 1.04 -7.36
C SER A 110 10.03 1.40 -7.99
N TRP A 111 9.01 1.54 -7.17
CA TRP A 111 7.68 1.95 -7.60
C TRP A 111 7.44 3.38 -7.15
N GLU A 112 6.83 4.19 -8.01
CA GLU A 112 6.57 5.60 -7.71
C GLU A 112 5.09 5.82 -7.41
N ARG A 113 4.82 6.57 -6.34
CA ARG A 113 3.45 6.90 -5.96
C ARG A 113 2.81 7.80 -7.01
N GLN A 114 1.60 7.52 -7.35
CA GLN A 114 0.83 8.30 -8.34
C GLN A 114 -0.14 9.26 -7.67
#